data_3d3cd7cfd9ee23b27a41976ad7f6da02
#
_entry.id   3d3cd7cfd9ee23b27a41976ad7f6da02
#
_cell.length_a   1.000
_cell.length_b   1.000
_cell.length_c   1.000
_cell.angle_alpha   90.00
_cell.angle_beta   90.00
_cell.angle_gamma   90.00
#
_symmetry.space_group_name_H-M   'P 1'
#
loop_
_entity.id
_entity.type
_entity.pdbx_description
1 polymer ?
#
loop_
_entity_poly.entity_id
_entity_poly.type
_entity_poly.pdbx_seq_one_letter_code
_entity_poly.pdbx_strand_id
1 'polypeptide(L)'
;MNLTKPALHRLAWAGLFFSALGWLVTIPTPLRAAEKVYVSYGILERSIAVSSLEAYARNGTIDDDLAVYVQYGNAKQLKQLRSVLVARADVDLVAVSQFLYTPQGEVLLKRLGQVIQPESRDSGFKAIRAALILAAADPDGLTLLNILRYFPTRGLRIDVDRSLQIADSLQQLVSQTNRATNVVIQAAQQEQATETIAVNQLADLRQRGPFTWQKQTLPLVDSSRSAELNPVRPGTSTLPSGNAVPAVPLAGAVSGRSIPVDLYLPTQTTASSAPVPVIVISHGLGSDRSTFAYLASHLASYGFAVLVPEHPGSNAARLQALITGTASEVSEPAEFVNRPLDITFVLNQVENLVNATPEFRGRLNFQQVGVLGQSFGGYTALVLAGAPINSQQLGANCQNLEETLNLSLLLQCRAIDLTQPQPALQDSRVRAIIAINPITSAVLGQASLSQIKVPTLIVTGNADTIAPAVIEQIQPFTWLTAENRYLVMMQGGTHFSTLDSTGSRDAVPLPQEVVGPNPAIARRYINALAVAFFRTYIANNPADRSYLSASYSNAISESPLQLSLIQTLTADQFTQGVSSTTSAFTTTSP
;
A
#
# COMPACT_ATOMS: atom_id res chain seq x y z
N MET A 1 -31.84 -12.71 -88.66
CA MET A 1 -30.38 -12.65 -88.91
C MET A 1 -29.69 -13.13 -87.61
N ASN A 2 -28.96 -14.20 -87.75
CA ASN A 2 -28.22 -14.94 -86.73
C ASN A 2 -27.21 -14.11 -86.01
N LEU A 3 -27.00 -14.39 -84.72
CA LEU A 3 -25.68 -14.43 -84.04
C LEU A 3 -25.87 -15.09 -82.67
N THR A 4 -25.68 -16.36 -82.60
CA THR A 4 -24.65 -17.21 -81.94
C THR A 4 -24.32 -16.90 -80.49
N LYS A 5 -24.77 -17.79 -79.59
CA LYS A 5 -24.14 -18.06 -78.27
C LYS A 5 -22.77 -18.68 -78.53
N PRO A 6 -21.73 -18.29 -77.74
CA PRO A 6 -21.37 -19.06 -76.56
C PRO A 6 -20.64 -18.18 -75.45
N ALA A 7 -21.20 -18.01 -74.30
CA ALA A 7 -20.51 -17.44 -73.15
C ALA A 7 -20.97 -18.02 -71.78
N LEU A 8 -21.64 -19.20 -71.82
CA LEU A 8 -22.20 -19.76 -70.56
C LEU A 8 -21.44 -20.99 -70.02
N HIS A 9 -20.30 -21.35 -70.63
CA HIS A 9 -19.51 -22.50 -70.14
C HIS A 9 -18.21 -22.18 -69.42
N ARG A 10 -17.85 -20.91 -69.21
CA ARG A 10 -16.64 -20.52 -68.41
C ARG A 10 -16.90 -20.02 -67.00
N LEU A 11 -18.16 -19.88 -66.62
CA LEU A 11 -18.53 -19.46 -65.20
C LEU A 11 -18.88 -20.65 -64.31
N ALA A 12 -19.02 -21.88 -64.83
CA ALA A 12 -19.33 -23.05 -64.01
C ALA A 12 -18.09 -23.72 -63.37
N TRP A 13 -16.86 -23.41 -63.82
CA TRP A 13 -15.62 -23.99 -63.27
C TRP A 13 -14.91 -23.11 -62.30
N ALA A 14 -15.25 -21.83 -62.18
CA ALA A 14 -14.71 -20.92 -61.14
C ALA A 14 -15.47 -21.03 -59.82
N GLY A 15 -16.69 -21.55 -59.80
CA GLY A 15 -17.49 -21.74 -58.57
C GLY A 15 -17.15 -23.00 -57.77
N LEU A 16 -16.48 -23.98 -58.35
CA LEU A 16 -16.12 -25.26 -57.70
C LEU A 16 -14.73 -25.23 -57.07
N PHE A 17 -13.88 -24.24 -57.39
CA PHE A 17 -12.56 -24.06 -56.70
C PHE A 17 -12.62 -23.14 -55.48
N PHE A 18 -13.68 -22.34 -55.29
CA PHE A 18 -13.86 -21.50 -54.13
C PHE A 18 -14.65 -22.17 -52.99
N SER A 19 -15.35 -23.28 -53.25
CA SER A 19 -16.07 -24.04 -52.21
C SER A 19 -15.22 -25.11 -51.52
N ALA A 20 -14.01 -25.40 -52.00
CA ALA A 20 -13.10 -26.36 -51.37
C ALA A 20 -12.07 -25.70 -50.41
N LEU A 21 -12.00 -24.34 -50.34
CA LEU A 21 -11.09 -23.62 -49.43
C LEU A 21 -11.79 -23.04 -48.19
N GLY A 22 -13.08 -23.32 -48.00
CA GLY A 22 -13.92 -22.79 -46.93
C GLY A 22 -14.07 -23.69 -45.69
N TRP A 23 -13.37 -24.82 -45.61
CA TRP A 23 -13.41 -25.73 -44.48
C TRP A 23 -12.00 -26.03 -43.91
N LEU A 24 -11.16 -25.02 -43.82
CA LEU A 24 -10.16 -25.04 -42.76
C LEU A 24 -10.90 -24.70 -41.46
N VAL A 25 -11.60 -25.71 -40.94
CA VAL A 25 -11.96 -25.75 -39.51
C VAL A 25 -10.66 -25.53 -38.76
N THR A 26 -10.48 -24.32 -38.25
CA THR A 26 -9.52 -24.09 -37.20
C THR A 26 -10.00 -24.95 -36.04
N ILE A 27 -9.51 -26.19 -35.99
CA ILE A 27 -9.60 -27.02 -34.80
C ILE A 27 -8.98 -26.13 -33.72
N PRO A 28 -9.73 -25.68 -32.69
CA PRO A 28 -9.12 -24.98 -31.60
C PRO A 28 -8.05 -25.94 -31.05
N THR A 29 -6.78 -25.60 -31.25
CA THR A 29 -5.72 -26.35 -30.61
C THR A 29 -6.08 -26.33 -29.13
N PRO A 30 -6.27 -27.49 -28.49
CA PRO A 30 -6.60 -27.51 -27.08
C PRO A 30 -5.54 -26.68 -26.37
N LEU A 31 -5.97 -25.72 -25.53
CA LEU A 31 -5.07 -24.98 -24.66
C LEU A 31 -4.26 -26.05 -23.90
N ARG A 32 -2.96 -26.11 -24.18
CA ARG A 32 -2.11 -27.13 -23.57
C ARG A 32 -1.95 -26.77 -22.10
N ALA A 33 -2.61 -27.50 -21.24
CA ALA A 33 -2.41 -27.49 -19.81
C ALA A 33 -1.00 -28.02 -19.48
N ALA A 34 -0.39 -27.55 -18.40
CA ALA A 34 0.87 -28.13 -17.96
C ALA A 34 0.66 -29.61 -17.59
N GLU A 35 1.45 -30.47 -18.23
CA GLU A 35 1.48 -31.90 -17.97
C GLU A 35 2.41 -32.20 -16.80
N LYS A 36 3.50 -31.45 -16.65
CA LYS A 36 4.55 -31.66 -15.65
C LYS A 36 5.02 -30.37 -14.99
N VAL A 37 5.32 -30.47 -13.70
CA VAL A 37 6.09 -29.49 -12.95
C VAL A 37 7.53 -30.00 -12.85
N TYR A 38 8.47 -29.25 -13.38
CA TYR A 38 9.90 -29.50 -13.24
C TYR A 38 10.46 -28.67 -12.08
N VAL A 39 11.20 -29.30 -11.21
CA VAL A 39 11.90 -28.65 -10.10
C VAL A 39 13.39 -28.76 -10.40
N SER A 40 14.05 -27.63 -10.64
CA SER A 40 15.48 -27.58 -10.96
C SER A 40 16.30 -27.01 -9.80
N TYR A 41 17.43 -27.67 -9.49
CA TYR A 41 18.41 -27.23 -8.51
C TYR A 41 19.81 -27.46 -9.08
N GLY A 42 20.53 -26.41 -9.43
CA GLY A 42 21.76 -26.48 -10.18
C GLY A 42 21.57 -27.24 -11.50
N ILE A 43 22.33 -28.33 -11.67
CA ILE A 43 22.22 -29.21 -12.84
C ILE A 43 21.21 -30.35 -12.67
N LEU A 44 20.63 -30.49 -11.48
CA LEU A 44 19.65 -31.53 -11.16
C LEU A 44 18.25 -31.05 -11.52
N GLU A 45 17.48 -31.90 -12.16
CA GLU A 45 16.09 -31.65 -12.48
C GLU A 45 15.26 -32.89 -12.15
N ARG A 46 14.12 -32.65 -11.53
CA ARG A 46 13.11 -33.64 -11.23
C ARG A 46 11.77 -33.16 -11.73
N SER A 47 10.90 -34.06 -12.12
CA SER A 47 9.55 -33.70 -12.58
C SER A 47 8.51 -34.50 -11.83
N ILE A 48 7.33 -33.88 -11.63
CA ILE A 48 6.12 -34.51 -11.13
C ILE A 48 4.99 -34.19 -12.07
N ALA A 49 4.14 -35.17 -12.35
CA ALA A 49 2.96 -34.95 -13.20
C ALA A 49 1.93 -34.08 -12.46
N VAL A 50 1.32 -33.12 -13.17
CA VAL A 50 0.24 -32.31 -12.62
C VAL A 50 -0.96 -33.19 -12.24
N SER A 51 -1.22 -34.27 -13.02
CA SER A 51 -2.25 -35.27 -12.69
C SER A 51 -2.04 -35.97 -11.36
N SER A 52 -0.78 -36.27 -10.99
CA SER A 52 -0.44 -36.85 -9.68
C SER A 52 -0.72 -35.88 -8.53
N LEU A 53 -0.37 -34.58 -8.72
CA LEU A 53 -0.72 -33.52 -7.77
C LEU A 53 -2.24 -33.34 -7.64
N GLU A 54 -2.97 -33.45 -8.75
CA GLU A 54 -4.44 -33.36 -8.77
C GLU A 54 -5.08 -34.55 -8.04
N ALA A 55 -4.65 -35.77 -8.30
CA ALA A 55 -5.13 -36.97 -7.64
C ALA A 55 -4.89 -36.89 -6.13
N TYR A 56 -3.70 -36.42 -5.73
CA TYR A 56 -3.37 -36.20 -4.33
C TYR A 56 -4.23 -35.09 -3.70
N ALA A 57 -4.37 -33.97 -4.36
CA ALA A 57 -5.17 -32.84 -3.86
C ALA A 57 -6.64 -33.24 -3.64
N ARG A 58 -7.26 -33.92 -4.60
CA ARG A 58 -8.67 -34.31 -4.54
C ARG A 58 -8.92 -35.49 -3.60
N ASN A 59 -8.19 -36.58 -3.77
CA ASN A 59 -8.50 -37.86 -3.15
C ASN A 59 -7.48 -38.30 -2.08
N GLY A 60 -6.32 -37.60 -1.98
CA GLY A 60 -5.19 -38.01 -1.13
C GLY A 60 -4.41 -39.19 -1.71
N THR A 61 -4.59 -39.53 -3.00
CA THR A 61 -3.93 -40.66 -3.66
C THR A 61 -2.47 -40.31 -3.89
N ILE A 62 -1.56 -41.17 -3.46
CA ILE A 62 -0.12 -41.07 -3.72
C ILE A 62 0.17 -42.17 -4.75
N ASP A 63 0.39 -41.75 -6.01
CA ASP A 63 0.81 -42.63 -7.08
C ASP A 63 2.34 -42.77 -7.13
N ASP A 64 2.85 -43.56 -8.07
CA ASP A 64 4.29 -43.85 -8.17
C ASP A 64 5.13 -42.59 -8.43
N ASP A 65 4.57 -41.62 -9.13
CA ASP A 65 5.25 -40.35 -9.46
C ASP A 65 5.41 -39.48 -8.21
N LEU A 66 4.36 -39.39 -7.38
CA LEU A 66 4.39 -38.65 -6.13
C LEU A 66 5.13 -39.41 -5.02
N ALA A 67 5.07 -40.75 -5.01
CA ALA A 67 5.68 -41.61 -3.99
C ALA A 67 7.20 -41.38 -3.87
N VAL A 68 7.87 -41.09 -5.00
CA VAL A 68 9.31 -40.77 -5.02
C VAL A 68 9.65 -39.55 -4.15
N TYR A 69 8.72 -38.62 -4.00
CA TYR A 69 8.93 -37.38 -3.21
C TYR A 69 8.48 -37.52 -1.76
N VAL A 70 7.47 -38.35 -1.51
CA VAL A 70 6.91 -38.57 -0.17
C VAL A 70 7.98 -39.04 0.83
N GLN A 71 8.97 -39.81 0.38
CA GLN A 71 10.07 -40.27 1.21
C GLN A 71 10.96 -39.15 1.77
N TYR A 72 10.97 -37.96 1.14
CA TYR A 72 11.74 -36.79 1.59
C TYR A 72 10.93 -35.84 2.48
N GLY A 73 9.62 -36.09 2.64
CA GLY A 73 8.72 -35.28 3.44
C GLY A 73 8.14 -36.04 4.64
N ASN A 74 7.51 -35.31 5.54
CA ASN A 74 6.74 -35.90 6.64
C ASN A 74 5.24 -35.74 6.42
N ALA A 75 4.43 -36.47 7.18
CA ALA A 75 2.97 -36.47 7.07
C ALA A 75 2.35 -35.04 7.25
N LYS A 76 2.98 -34.18 8.07
CA LYS A 76 2.53 -32.80 8.27
C LYS A 76 2.75 -31.96 6.99
N GLN A 77 3.92 -32.09 6.36
CA GLN A 77 4.23 -31.39 5.10
C GLN A 77 3.34 -31.83 3.95
N LEU A 78 3.04 -33.14 3.86
CA LEU A 78 2.11 -33.66 2.86
C LEU A 78 0.70 -33.12 3.07
N LYS A 79 0.22 -33.09 4.31
CA LYS A 79 -1.08 -32.49 4.62
C LYS A 79 -1.12 -30.99 4.27
N GLN A 80 -0.02 -30.26 4.54
CA GLN A 80 0.11 -28.85 4.15
C GLN A 80 0.09 -28.70 2.63
N LEU A 81 0.85 -29.50 1.89
CA LEU A 81 0.84 -29.47 0.41
C LEU A 81 -0.59 -29.63 -0.11
N ARG A 82 -1.32 -30.62 0.39
CA ARG A 82 -2.71 -30.85 -0.02
C ARG A 82 -3.60 -29.65 0.23
N SER A 83 -3.52 -29.05 1.42
CA SER A 83 -4.32 -27.86 1.76
C SER A 83 -3.96 -26.65 0.89
N VAL A 84 -2.68 -26.44 0.59
CA VAL A 84 -2.22 -25.33 -0.26
C VAL A 84 -2.66 -25.49 -1.71
N LEU A 85 -2.63 -26.73 -2.25
CA LEU A 85 -3.06 -26.99 -3.63
C LEU A 85 -4.51 -26.61 -3.89
N VAL A 86 -5.40 -26.80 -2.91
CA VAL A 86 -6.84 -26.53 -3.04
C VAL A 86 -7.31 -25.25 -2.35
N ALA A 87 -6.41 -24.54 -1.65
CA ALA A 87 -6.75 -23.28 -1.02
C ALA A 87 -7.22 -22.27 -2.08
N ARG A 88 -8.46 -21.81 -1.95
CA ARG A 88 -9.08 -20.86 -2.86
C ARG A 88 -8.81 -19.43 -2.41
N ALA A 89 -8.30 -18.60 -3.31
CA ALA A 89 -8.33 -17.16 -3.13
C ALA A 89 -9.69 -16.63 -3.62
N ASP A 90 -10.40 -15.93 -2.75
CA ASP A 90 -11.70 -15.33 -3.07
C ASP A 90 -11.51 -13.98 -3.76
N VAL A 91 -11.18 -14.05 -5.05
CA VAL A 91 -10.92 -12.89 -5.90
C VAL A 91 -11.69 -13.00 -7.21
N ASP A 92 -12.24 -11.89 -7.65
CA ASP A 92 -12.99 -11.80 -8.90
C ASP A 92 -12.05 -11.85 -10.12
N LEU A 93 -12.50 -12.48 -11.20
CA LEU A 93 -11.77 -12.59 -12.46
C LEU A 93 -11.36 -11.23 -13.04
N VAL A 94 -12.26 -10.24 -12.99
CA VAL A 94 -11.99 -8.90 -13.55
C VAL A 94 -10.94 -8.22 -12.69
N ALA A 95 -11.04 -8.32 -11.37
CA ALA A 95 -10.06 -7.79 -10.43
C ALA A 95 -8.66 -8.37 -10.66
N VAL A 96 -8.54 -9.69 -10.82
CA VAL A 96 -7.28 -10.37 -11.14
C VAL A 96 -6.73 -9.86 -12.47
N SER A 97 -7.56 -9.86 -13.51
CA SER A 97 -7.14 -9.43 -14.85
C SER A 97 -6.65 -7.97 -14.83
N GLN A 98 -7.44 -7.06 -14.27
CA GLN A 98 -7.09 -5.64 -14.20
C GLN A 98 -5.79 -5.40 -13.42
N PHE A 99 -5.66 -5.99 -12.23
CA PHE A 99 -4.44 -5.87 -11.44
C PHE A 99 -3.19 -6.35 -12.20
N LEU A 100 -3.26 -7.49 -12.89
CA LEU A 100 -2.11 -8.07 -13.59
C LEU A 100 -1.66 -7.26 -14.82
N TYR A 101 -2.46 -6.30 -15.28
CA TYR A 101 -2.09 -5.33 -16.32
C TYR A 101 -1.71 -3.95 -15.78
N THR A 102 -1.77 -3.73 -14.46
CA THR A 102 -1.20 -2.52 -13.86
C THR A 102 0.34 -2.55 -13.88
N PRO A 103 1.01 -1.40 -13.81
CA PRO A 103 2.47 -1.35 -13.64
C PRO A 103 2.96 -2.20 -12.45
N GLN A 104 2.23 -2.19 -11.33
CA GLN A 104 2.54 -2.97 -10.14
C GLN A 104 2.38 -4.48 -10.38
N GLY A 105 1.28 -4.88 -11.01
CA GLY A 105 1.02 -6.28 -11.39
C GLY A 105 2.07 -6.81 -12.36
N GLU A 106 2.54 -5.99 -13.31
CA GLU A 106 3.60 -6.37 -14.23
C GLU A 106 4.94 -6.61 -13.56
N VAL A 107 5.34 -5.75 -12.61
CA VAL A 107 6.57 -5.96 -11.83
C VAL A 107 6.48 -7.26 -11.01
N LEU A 108 5.33 -7.50 -10.36
CA LEU A 108 5.11 -8.76 -9.63
C LEU A 108 5.21 -9.99 -10.54
N LEU A 109 4.56 -9.95 -11.71
CA LEU A 109 4.61 -11.06 -12.68
C LEU A 109 6.01 -11.29 -13.23
N LYS A 110 6.77 -10.24 -13.53
CA LYS A 110 8.17 -10.37 -13.97
C LYS A 110 9.03 -11.02 -12.90
N ARG A 111 8.83 -10.65 -11.63
CA ARG A 111 9.51 -11.24 -10.49
C ARG A 111 9.17 -12.72 -10.33
N LEU A 112 7.88 -13.06 -10.33
CA LEU A 112 7.44 -14.45 -10.28
C LEU A 112 7.95 -15.25 -11.49
N GLY A 113 8.02 -14.62 -12.67
CA GLY A 113 8.52 -15.21 -13.90
C GLY A 113 10.00 -15.55 -13.91
N GLN A 114 10.79 -15.03 -12.96
CA GLN A 114 12.18 -15.46 -12.76
C GLN A 114 12.26 -16.82 -12.05
N VAL A 115 11.28 -17.12 -11.19
CA VAL A 115 11.20 -18.37 -10.41
C VAL A 115 10.38 -19.43 -11.13
N ILE A 116 9.24 -19.01 -11.69
CA ILE A 116 8.29 -19.88 -12.40
C ILE A 116 8.41 -19.61 -13.90
N GLN A 117 8.93 -20.58 -14.60
CA GLN A 117 9.28 -20.45 -16.01
C GLN A 117 8.53 -21.51 -16.86
N PRO A 118 8.28 -21.26 -18.15
CA PRO A 118 7.89 -22.30 -19.07
C PRO A 118 9.05 -23.30 -19.27
N GLU A 119 8.75 -24.44 -19.92
CA GLU A 119 9.75 -25.46 -20.23
C GLU A 119 10.93 -24.90 -21.05
N SER A 120 10.70 -23.87 -21.86
CA SER A 120 11.72 -23.16 -22.66
C SER A 120 12.77 -22.38 -21.82
N ARG A 121 12.56 -22.23 -20.52
CA ARG A 121 13.38 -21.41 -19.61
C ARG A 121 13.35 -19.91 -19.88
N ASP A 122 12.41 -19.45 -20.69
CA ASP A 122 12.12 -18.02 -20.81
C ASP A 122 11.44 -17.48 -19.54
N SER A 123 11.38 -16.15 -19.40
CA SER A 123 10.62 -15.57 -18.30
C SER A 123 9.15 -16.02 -18.31
N GLY A 124 8.67 -16.53 -17.19
CA GLY A 124 7.29 -17.00 -17.02
C GLY A 124 6.24 -15.90 -17.00
N PHE A 125 6.62 -14.64 -17.08
CA PHE A 125 5.77 -13.46 -16.96
C PHE A 125 4.41 -13.57 -17.70
N LYS A 126 4.44 -13.88 -19.01
CA LYS A 126 3.22 -14.01 -19.83
C LYS A 126 2.43 -15.28 -19.50
N ALA A 127 3.14 -16.37 -19.22
CA ALA A 127 2.53 -17.66 -18.91
C ALA A 127 1.80 -17.61 -17.56
N ILE A 128 2.41 -17.00 -16.54
CA ILE A 128 1.81 -16.81 -15.21
C ILE A 128 0.58 -15.92 -15.31
N ARG A 129 0.64 -14.80 -16.06
CA ARG A 129 -0.52 -13.93 -16.28
C ARG A 129 -1.69 -14.72 -16.86
N ALA A 130 -1.46 -15.49 -17.92
CA ALA A 130 -2.50 -16.30 -18.54
C ALA A 130 -3.07 -17.35 -17.58
N ALA A 131 -2.19 -18.07 -16.86
CA ALA A 131 -2.59 -19.09 -15.89
C ALA A 131 -3.45 -18.52 -14.76
N LEU A 132 -3.07 -17.36 -14.21
CA LEU A 132 -3.82 -16.70 -13.13
C LEU A 132 -5.22 -16.25 -13.59
N ILE A 133 -5.33 -15.66 -14.79
CA ILE A 133 -6.61 -15.22 -15.35
C ILE A 133 -7.52 -16.42 -15.62
N LEU A 134 -7.00 -17.49 -16.25
CA LEU A 134 -7.78 -18.68 -16.53
C LEU A 134 -8.17 -19.43 -15.25
N ALA A 135 -7.29 -19.51 -14.26
CA ALA A 135 -7.61 -20.12 -12.97
C ALA A 135 -8.67 -19.34 -12.20
N ALA A 136 -8.67 -17.99 -12.29
CA ALA A 136 -9.71 -17.17 -11.68
C ALA A 136 -11.09 -17.33 -12.36
N ALA A 137 -11.09 -17.71 -13.64
CA ALA A 137 -12.32 -18.01 -14.39
C ALA A 137 -12.89 -19.41 -14.14
N ASP A 138 -12.13 -20.32 -13.52
CA ASP A 138 -12.56 -21.70 -13.21
C ASP A 138 -13.64 -21.70 -12.13
N PRO A 139 -14.64 -22.60 -12.19
CA PRO A 139 -15.65 -22.74 -11.12
C PRO A 139 -15.07 -23.02 -9.75
N ASP A 140 -13.94 -23.75 -9.66
CA ASP A 140 -13.21 -23.98 -8.41
C ASP A 140 -12.43 -22.73 -7.95
N GLY A 141 -12.34 -21.69 -8.81
CA GLY A 141 -11.70 -20.42 -8.53
C GLY A 141 -10.17 -20.46 -8.59
N LEU A 142 -9.56 -19.37 -8.13
CA LEU A 142 -8.10 -19.20 -8.12
C LEU A 142 -7.48 -20.08 -7.03
N THR A 143 -7.02 -21.26 -7.41
CA THR A 143 -6.26 -22.21 -6.57
C THR A 143 -4.90 -22.49 -7.19
N LEU A 144 -3.92 -22.91 -6.38
CA LEU A 144 -2.62 -23.31 -6.92
C LEU A 144 -2.76 -24.46 -7.94
N LEU A 145 -3.65 -25.41 -7.67
CA LEU A 145 -3.90 -26.52 -8.59
C LEU A 145 -4.42 -26.02 -9.95
N ASN A 146 -5.37 -25.07 -9.96
CA ASN A 146 -5.89 -24.49 -11.20
C ASN A 146 -4.83 -23.66 -11.95
N ILE A 147 -3.98 -22.94 -11.24
CA ILE A 147 -2.83 -22.23 -11.85
C ILE A 147 -1.93 -23.22 -12.58
N LEU A 148 -1.61 -24.37 -11.97
CA LEU A 148 -0.82 -25.43 -12.61
C LEU A 148 -1.54 -26.01 -13.83
N ARG A 149 -2.85 -26.28 -13.73
CA ARG A 149 -3.68 -26.83 -14.84
C ARG A 149 -3.78 -25.87 -16.02
N TYR A 150 -3.89 -24.56 -15.77
CA TYR A 150 -4.04 -23.55 -16.81
C TYR A 150 -2.73 -22.93 -17.29
N PHE A 151 -1.58 -23.44 -16.79
CA PHE A 151 -0.31 -22.93 -17.27
C PHE A 151 -0.13 -23.28 -18.76
N PRO A 152 0.11 -22.29 -19.67
CA PRO A 152 -0.11 -22.45 -21.12
C PRO A 152 1.03 -23.15 -21.85
N THR A 153 1.90 -23.90 -21.15
CA THR A 153 2.97 -24.72 -21.74
C THR A 153 2.92 -26.14 -21.19
N ARG A 154 3.48 -27.11 -21.91
CA ARG A 154 3.48 -28.52 -21.46
C ARG A 154 4.17 -28.74 -20.13
N GLY A 155 5.17 -27.92 -19.83
CA GLY A 155 5.91 -27.99 -18.59
C GLY A 155 6.01 -26.62 -17.93
N LEU A 156 5.87 -26.62 -16.60
CA LEU A 156 6.16 -25.50 -15.72
C LEU A 156 7.44 -25.86 -14.97
N ARG A 157 8.39 -24.95 -14.97
CA ARG A 157 9.67 -25.11 -14.26
C ARG A 157 9.69 -24.21 -13.04
N ILE A 158 10.11 -24.75 -11.90
CA ILE A 158 10.39 -23.99 -10.69
C ILE A 158 11.91 -24.00 -10.49
N ASP A 159 12.52 -22.82 -10.53
CA ASP A 159 13.92 -22.60 -10.24
C ASP A 159 14.10 -22.52 -8.73
N VAL A 160 14.66 -23.58 -8.14
CA VAL A 160 14.87 -23.67 -6.68
C VAL A 160 16.02 -22.75 -6.25
N ASP A 161 17.07 -22.60 -7.06
CA ASP A 161 18.19 -21.73 -6.71
C ASP A 161 17.71 -20.29 -6.58
N ARG A 162 16.89 -19.83 -7.53
CA ARG A 162 16.29 -18.50 -7.47
C ARG A 162 15.28 -18.36 -6.31
N SER A 163 14.50 -19.41 -6.04
CA SER A 163 13.58 -19.44 -4.90
C SER A 163 14.33 -19.31 -3.57
N LEU A 164 15.46 -20.01 -3.42
CA LEU A 164 16.31 -19.93 -2.23
C LEU A 164 16.94 -18.53 -2.07
N GLN A 165 17.42 -17.90 -3.15
CA GLN A 165 17.93 -16.54 -3.11
C GLN A 165 16.87 -15.54 -2.60
N ILE A 166 15.60 -15.69 -3.02
CA ILE A 166 14.49 -14.87 -2.54
C ILE A 166 14.23 -15.17 -1.05
N ALA A 167 14.23 -16.44 -0.65
CA ALA A 167 14.04 -16.83 0.74
C ALA A 167 15.17 -16.26 1.64
N ASP A 168 16.40 -16.31 1.20
CA ASP A 168 17.56 -15.72 1.91
C ASP A 168 17.40 -14.20 2.04
N SER A 169 16.98 -13.52 0.97
CA SER A 169 16.72 -12.08 0.99
C SER A 169 15.61 -11.70 1.97
N LEU A 170 14.54 -12.51 2.02
CA LEU A 170 13.45 -12.34 3.02
C LEU A 170 13.98 -12.57 4.43
N GLN A 171 14.77 -13.61 4.66
CA GLN A 171 15.36 -13.89 5.96
C GLN A 171 16.30 -12.76 6.41
N GLN A 172 17.09 -12.20 5.49
CA GLN A 172 17.92 -11.04 5.77
C GLN A 172 17.08 -9.81 6.16
N LEU A 173 15.99 -9.51 5.43
CA LEU A 173 15.08 -8.42 5.76
C LEU A 173 14.46 -8.61 7.15
N VAL A 174 13.96 -9.81 7.48
CA VAL A 174 13.41 -10.13 8.80
C VAL A 174 14.48 -9.98 9.88
N SER A 175 15.69 -10.47 9.64
CA SER A 175 16.82 -10.34 10.56
C SER A 175 17.21 -8.88 10.80
N GLN A 176 17.28 -8.06 9.75
CA GLN A 176 17.54 -6.62 9.86
C GLN A 176 16.42 -5.92 10.63
N THR A 177 15.16 -6.26 10.35
CA THR A 177 14.01 -5.70 11.07
C THR A 177 14.05 -6.05 12.56
N ASN A 178 14.39 -7.28 12.92
CA ASN A 178 14.53 -7.68 14.31
C ASN A 178 15.67 -6.94 15.02
N ARG A 179 16.82 -6.75 14.36
CA ARG A 179 17.92 -5.97 14.91
C ARG A 179 17.54 -4.50 15.09
N ALA A 180 16.93 -3.87 14.09
CA ALA A 180 16.45 -2.49 14.19
C ALA A 180 15.39 -2.32 15.27
N THR A 181 14.48 -3.29 15.41
CA THR A 181 13.51 -3.34 16.50
C THR A 181 14.20 -3.32 17.87
N ASN A 182 15.23 -4.16 18.06
CA ASN A 182 15.99 -4.20 19.31
C ASN A 182 16.74 -2.89 19.58
N VAL A 183 17.28 -2.23 18.54
CA VAL A 183 17.91 -0.90 18.69
C VAL A 183 16.90 0.12 19.23
N VAL A 184 15.68 0.16 18.67
CA VAL A 184 14.63 1.07 19.13
C VAL A 184 14.19 0.75 20.56
N ILE A 185 14.04 -0.54 20.91
CA ILE A 185 13.67 -0.97 22.27
C ILE A 185 14.75 -0.54 23.26
N GLN A 186 16.03 -0.78 22.96
CA GLN A 186 17.15 -0.41 23.83
C GLN A 186 17.24 1.12 24.00
N ALA A 187 17.06 1.88 22.93
CA ALA A 187 17.02 3.34 22.99
C ALA A 187 15.86 3.83 23.90
N ALA A 188 14.67 3.23 23.76
CA ALA A 188 13.52 3.56 24.59
C ALA A 188 13.78 3.25 26.08
N GLN A 189 14.42 2.12 26.38
CA GLN A 189 14.81 1.77 27.76
C GLN A 189 15.84 2.75 28.35
N GLN A 190 16.79 3.20 27.52
CA GLN A 190 17.78 4.19 27.94
C GLN A 190 17.13 5.56 28.21
N GLU A 191 16.23 6.02 27.32
CA GLU A 191 15.48 7.25 27.53
C GLU A 191 14.60 7.14 28.80
N GLN A 192 13.86 6.03 28.96
CA GLN A 192 13.03 5.77 30.14
C GLN A 192 13.82 5.82 31.44
N ALA A 193 15.06 5.30 31.49
CA ALA A 193 15.90 5.29 32.67
C ALA A 193 16.32 6.69 33.16
N THR A 194 16.26 7.69 32.24
CA THR A 194 16.62 9.08 32.54
C THR A 194 15.41 9.98 32.78
N GLU A 195 14.21 9.52 32.47
CA GLU A 195 12.98 10.28 32.63
C GLU A 195 12.49 10.30 34.08
N THR A 196 11.99 11.46 34.52
CA THR A 196 11.43 11.65 35.88
C THR A 196 9.93 11.90 35.87
N ILE A 197 9.21 11.23 34.94
CA ILE A 197 7.79 11.47 34.71
C ILE A 197 6.94 10.60 35.62
N ALA A 198 6.05 11.22 36.39
CA ALA A 198 5.07 10.54 37.23
C ALA A 198 3.87 10.07 36.39
N VAL A 199 4.04 9.00 35.59
CA VAL A 199 3.05 8.53 34.63
C VAL A 199 1.71 8.19 35.28
N ASN A 200 1.68 7.72 36.50
CA ASN A 200 0.48 7.41 37.26
C ASN A 200 -0.39 8.63 37.62
N GLN A 201 0.13 9.84 37.45
CA GLN A 201 -0.61 11.10 37.64
C GLN A 201 -1.16 11.66 36.33
N LEU A 202 -0.80 11.06 35.18
CA LEU A 202 -1.26 11.50 33.89
C LEU A 202 -2.65 10.95 33.60
N ALA A 203 -3.51 11.80 33.02
CA ALA A 203 -4.85 11.37 32.57
C ALA A 203 -4.74 10.36 31.41
N ASP A 204 -5.67 9.42 31.31
CA ASP A 204 -5.67 8.44 30.23
C ASP A 204 -6.22 9.06 28.92
N LEU A 205 -5.32 9.52 28.06
CA LEU A 205 -5.66 10.11 26.75
C LEU A 205 -6.22 9.11 25.74
N ARG A 206 -6.29 7.82 26.05
CA ARG A 206 -7.00 6.80 25.24
C ARG A 206 -8.52 6.92 25.38
N GLN A 207 -9.00 7.56 26.45
CA GLN A 207 -10.40 7.87 26.69
C GLN A 207 -10.85 9.10 25.90
N ARG A 208 -12.15 9.22 25.65
CA ARG A 208 -12.71 10.43 25.01
C ARG A 208 -12.49 11.66 25.88
N GLY A 209 -12.19 12.77 25.22
CA GLY A 209 -12.08 14.08 25.87
C GLY A 209 -13.46 14.64 26.30
N PRO A 210 -13.43 15.81 26.99
CA PRO A 210 -14.62 16.39 27.61
C PRO A 210 -15.59 17.06 26.63
N PHE A 211 -15.17 17.32 25.37
CA PHE A 211 -16.01 18.05 24.43
C PHE A 211 -16.91 17.12 23.63
N THR A 212 -18.15 17.53 23.39
CA THR A 212 -19.00 17.00 22.33
C THR A 212 -18.59 17.62 20.99
N TRP A 213 -18.97 17.02 19.89
CA TRP A 213 -18.62 17.49 18.56
C TRP A 213 -19.74 17.21 17.57
N GLN A 214 -19.73 17.94 16.45
CA GLN A 214 -20.62 17.74 15.32
C GLN A 214 -19.79 17.42 14.07
N LYS A 215 -20.33 16.56 13.20
CA LYS A 215 -19.75 16.23 11.91
C LYS A 215 -20.56 16.86 10.79
N GLN A 216 -19.89 17.54 9.86
CA GLN A 216 -20.46 18.06 8.63
C GLN A 216 -19.59 17.65 7.45
N THR A 217 -20.19 17.29 6.32
CA THR A 217 -19.46 17.06 5.07
C THR A 217 -19.57 18.28 4.16
N LEU A 218 -18.41 18.81 3.75
CA LEU A 218 -18.29 19.94 2.84
C LEU A 218 -17.97 19.42 1.44
N PRO A 219 -18.83 19.66 0.41
CA PRO A 219 -18.58 19.22 -0.97
C PRO A 219 -17.72 20.24 -1.71
N LEU A 220 -16.40 20.27 -1.40
CA LEU A 220 -15.48 21.20 -2.04
C LEU A 220 -15.09 20.73 -3.43
N VAL A 221 -14.95 21.66 -4.38
CA VAL A 221 -14.52 21.41 -5.76
C VAL A 221 -13.44 22.42 -6.13
N ASP A 222 -12.27 21.94 -6.49
CA ASP A 222 -11.20 22.78 -7.03
C ASP A 222 -11.35 22.89 -8.54
N SER A 223 -11.93 24.01 -8.99
CA SER A 223 -12.12 24.29 -10.40
C SER A 223 -10.86 24.69 -11.16
N SER A 224 -9.76 24.96 -10.44
CA SER A 224 -8.46 25.30 -11.05
C SER A 224 -7.71 24.04 -11.51
N ARG A 225 -8.06 22.86 -10.98
CA ARG A 225 -7.49 21.57 -11.35
C ARG A 225 -8.58 20.73 -12.00
N SER A 226 -8.30 20.15 -13.17
CA SER A 226 -9.23 19.26 -13.84
C SER A 226 -9.53 18.02 -12.99
N ALA A 227 -10.79 17.58 -13.02
CA ALA A 227 -11.13 16.20 -12.67
C ALA A 227 -10.50 15.34 -13.77
N GLU A 228 -9.36 14.74 -13.50
CA GLU A 228 -8.53 14.21 -14.57
C GLU A 228 -9.14 13.08 -15.38
N LEU A 229 -9.09 13.35 -16.68
CA LEU A 229 -8.66 12.41 -17.68
C LEU A 229 -7.33 12.98 -18.25
N ASN A 230 -6.20 12.68 -17.66
CA ASN A 230 -4.93 12.97 -18.29
C ASN A 230 -4.86 12.14 -19.58
N PRO A 231 -4.57 12.75 -20.75
CA PRO A 231 -4.28 11.99 -21.94
C PRO A 231 -3.01 11.17 -21.66
N VAL A 232 -3.17 9.86 -21.61
CA VAL A 232 -2.06 8.92 -21.64
C VAL A 232 -1.16 9.35 -22.80
N ARG A 233 0.08 9.75 -22.50
CA ARG A 233 1.12 9.78 -23.55
C ARG A 233 1.10 8.38 -24.18
N PRO A 234 0.95 8.23 -25.52
CA PRO A 234 1.09 6.93 -26.13
C PRO A 234 2.52 6.48 -25.92
N GLY A 235 2.74 5.68 -24.89
CA GLY A 235 3.91 4.84 -24.82
C GLY A 235 3.86 3.95 -26.04
N THR A 236 4.93 3.92 -26.81
CA THR A 236 5.15 3.10 -27.98
C THR A 236 4.99 1.61 -27.63
N SER A 237 3.74 1.15 -27.57
CA SER A 237 3.36 -0.25 -27.63
C SER A 237 2.58 -0.42 -28.91
N THR A 238 3.28 -0.87 -29.94
CA THR A 238 2.67 -1.34 -31.17
C THR A 238 1.86 -2.59 -30.88
N LEU A 239 0.57 -2.43 -30.61
CA LEU A 239 -0.43 -3.48 -30.72
C LEU A 239 -1.37 -3.12 -31.87
N PRO A 240 -1.78 -4.09 -32.73
CA PRO A 240 -2.60 -3.81 -33.87
C PRO A 240 -4.00 -3.34 -33.44
N SER A 241 -4.43 -2.28 -34.05
CA SER A 241 -5.72 -1.61 -33.91
C SER A 241 -6.88 -2.54 -34.15
N GLY A 242 -7.78 -2.64 -33.19
CA GLY A 242 -9.13 -3.15 -33.33
C GLY A 242 -10.08 -2.30 -32.50
N ASN A 243 -10.87 -1.47 -33.18
CA ASN A 243 -12.07 -0.77 -32.72
C ASN A 243 -12.02 -0.03 -31.38
N ALA A 244 -11.62 1.23 -31.44
CA ALA A 244 -11.89 2.19 -30.38
C ALA A 244 -13.41 2.40 -30.25
N VAL A 245 -13.99 2.01 -29.13
CA VAL A 245 -15.35 2.40 -28.75
C VAL A 245 -15.28 3.89 -28.33
N PRO A 246 -16.07 4.78 -28.91
CA PRO A 246 -16.07 6.18 -28.51
C PRO A 246 -16.54 6.29 -27.06
N ALA A 247 -15.75 6.97 -26.21
CA ALA A 247 -16.17 7.32 -24.87
C ALA A 247 -17.42 8.22 -24.96
N VAL A 248 -18.55 7.75 -24.42
CA VAL A 248 -19.76 8.56 -24.28
C VAL A 248 -19.49 9.55 -23.15
N PRO A 249 -19.58 10.88 -23.35
CA PRO A 249 -19.48 11.84 -22.27
C PRO A 249 -20.67 11.65 -21.33
N LEU A 250 -20.41 11.31 -20.07
CA LEU A 250 -21.43 11.36 -19.01
C LEU A 250 -21.87 12.82 -18.84
N ALA A 251 -23.10 13.10 -19.24
CA ALA A 251 -23.72 14.41 -19.05
C ALA A 251 -23.81 14.71 -17.55
N GLY A 252 -23.10 15.78 -17.10
CA GLY A 252 -23.10 16.25 -15.71
C GLY A 252 -21.74 16.23 -15.00
N ALA A 253 -20.62 16.02 -15.74
CA ALA A 253 -19.29 16.12 -15.13
C ALA A 253 -19.06 17.53 -14.56
N VAL A 254 -18.95 17.62 -13.24
CA VAL A 254 -18.49 18.84 -12.55
C VAL A 254 -17.07 19.11 -13.06
N SER A 255 -16.88 20.25 -13.74
CA SER A 255 -15.54 20.67 -14.19
C SER A 255 -14.73 21.03 -12.95
N GLY A 256 -13.76 20.20 -12.56
CA GLY A 256 -12.89 20.43 -11.40
C GLY A 256 -12.64 19.16 -10.57
N ARG A 257 -11.63 19.23 -9.71
CA ARG A 257 -11.26 18.14 -8.80
C ARG A 257 -12.17 18.17 -7.57
N SER A 258 -13.05 17.20 -7.42
CA SER A 258 -13.98 17.07 -6.29
C SER A 258 -13.25 16.54 -5.06
N ILE A 259 -13.23 17.32 -3.97
CA ILE A 259 -12.54 17.01 -2.72
C ILE A 259 -13.55 17.15 -1.56
N PRO A 260 -14.44 16.16 -1.35
CA PRO A 260 -15.32 16.18 -0.19
C PRO A 260 -14.49 16.12 1.10
N VAL A 261 -14.89 16.92 2.11
CA VAL A 261 -14.20 17.02 3.39
C VAL A 261 -15.17 16.76 4.53
N ASP A 262 -14.83 15.82 5.40
CA ASP A 262 -15.54 15.69 6.67
C ASP A 262 -14.91 16.64 7.70
N LEU A 263 -15.69 17.60 8.18
CA LEU A 263 -15.33 18.51 9.25
C LEU A 263 -15.94 18.02 10.58
N TYR A 264 -15.09 17.76 11.56
CA TYR A 264 -15.47 17.48 12.94
C TYR A 264 -15.21 18.74 13.76
N LEU A 265 -16.26 19.38 14.25
CA LEU A 265 -16.16 20.64 14.96
C LEU A 265 -16.57 20.46 16.43
N PRO A 266 -15.68 20.75 17.41
CA PRO A 266 -16.01 20.63 18.82
C PRO A 266 -17.10 21.63 19.21
N THR A 267 -18.07 21.17 19.99
CA THR A 267 -19.11 22.04 20.55
C THR A 267 -18.55 22.67 21.83
N GLN A 268 -18.26 23.95 21.77
CA GLN A 268 -17.78 24.70 22.95
C GLN A 268 -18.96 24.98 23.87
N THR A 269 -18.86 24.55 25.12
CA THR A 269 -19.91 24.79 26.16
C THR A 269 -19.74 26.12 26.87
N THR A 270 -18.60 26.80 26.70
CA THR A 270 -18.29 28.11 27.27
C THR A 270 -17.58 28.99 26.24
N ALA A 271 -17.74 30.29 26.35
CA ALA A 271 -17.12 31.29 25.48
C ALA A 271 -15.59 31.37 25.72
N SER A 272 -14.86 30.36 25.24
CA SER A 272 -13.39 30.47 25.11
C SER A 272 -13.10 31.51 24.04
N SER A 273 -12.30 32.53 24.39
CA SER A 273 -11.87 33.57 23.47
C SER A 273 -10.77 33.09 22.50
N ALA A 274 -10.14 31.93 22.77
CA ALA A 274 -9.06 31.39 21.95
C ALA A 274 -9.61 30.65 20.73
N PRO A 275 -9.04 30.88 19.52
CA PRO A 275 -9.40 30.12 18.34
C PRO A 275 -9.13 28.63 18.49
N VAL A 276 -10.04 27.78 17.99
CA VAL A 276 -9.94 26.33 17.98
C VAL A 276 -8.79 25.90 17.04
N PRO A 277 -7.83 25.11 17.52
CA PRO A 277 -6.73 24.63 16.68
C PRO A 277 -7.24 23.62 15.62
N VAL A 278 -6.62 23.65 14.43
CA VAL A 278 -7.03 22.87 13.25
C VAL A 278 -6.08 21.72 13.02
N ILE A 279 -6.63 20.53 12.80
CA ILE A 279 -5.91 19.31 12.39
C ILE A 279 -6.46 18.82 11.05
N VAL A 280 -5.58 18.35 10.17
CA VAL A 280 -5.95 17.67 8.93
C VAL A 280 -5.52 16.21 8.99
N ILE A 281 -6.39 15.28 8.56
CA ILE A 281 -6.06 13.86 8.47
C ILE A 281 -6.11 13.42 7.01
N SER A 282 -4.98 12.94 6.47
CA SER A 282 -4.83 12.44 5.10
C SER A 282 -4.80 10.91 5.10
N HIS A 283 -5.77 10.29 4.43
CA HIS A 283 -5.87 8.83 4.32
C HIS A 283 -4.81 8.19 3.41
N GLY A 284 -4.60 6.88 3.53
CA GLY A 284 -3.70 6.09 2.69
C GLY A 284 -4.25 5.81 1.28
N LEU A 285 -3.43 5.13 0.47
CA LEU A 285 -3.84 4.65 -0.85
C LEU A 285 -4.98 3.64 -0.72
N GLY A 286 -6.03 3.78 -1.54
CA GLY A 286 -7.18 2.87 -1.53
C GLY A 286 -8.07 2.96 -0.28
N SER A 287 -7.82 3.95 0.58
CA SER A 287 -8.64 4.29 1.75
C SER A 287 -9.55 5.48 1.46
N ASP A 288 -10.35 5.89 2.45
CA ASP A 288 -11.21 7.07 2.37
C ASP A 288 -11.24 7.85 3.69
N ARG A 289 -12.02 8.97 3.72
CA ARG A 289 -12.17 9.82 4.92
C ARG A 289 -12.78 9.09 6.11
N SER A 290 -13.54 8.01 5.92
CA SER A 290 -14.17 7.26 7.03
C SER A 290 -13.16 6.42 7.80
N THR A 291 -12.06 6.02 7.15
CA THR A 291 -11.01 5.17 7.73
C THR A 291 -10.43 5.73 9.02
N PHE A 292 -10.35 7.07 9.16
CA PHE A 292 -9.87 7.74 10.36
C PHE A 292 -10.96 8.49 11.14
N ALA A 293 -12.23 8.17 10.92
CA ALA A 293 -13.35 8.79 11.64
C ALA A 293 -13.25 8.62 13.17
N TYR A 294 -12.70 7.48 13.63
CA TYR A 294 -12.44 7.21 15.04
C TYR A 294 -11.46 8.22 15.64
N LEU A 295 -10.37 8.53 14.93
CA LEU A 295 -9.35 9.47 15.37
C LEU A 295 -9.84 10.92 15.25
N ALA A 296 -10.52 11.25 14.16
CA ALA A 296 -11.09 12.59 13.97
C ALA A 296 -12.08 12.93 15.10
N SER A 297 -12.99 12.01 15.44
CA SER A 297 -13.94 12.18 16.54
C SER A 297 -13.24 12.26 17.91
N HIS A 298 -12.16 11.50 18.08
CA HIS A 298 -11.36 11.51 19.31
C HIS A 298 -10.65 12.87 19.48
N LEU A 299 -9.95 13.37 18.46
CA LEU A 299 -9.31 14.69 18.48
C LEU A 299 -10.33 15.81 18.69
N ALA A 300 -11.50 15.74 18.04
CA ALA A 300 -12.56 16.71 18.25
C ALA A 300 -13.06 16.72 19.69
N SER A 301 -13.12 15.56 20.36
CA SER A 301 -13.46 15.47 21.78
C SER A 301 -12.44 16.13 22.71
N TYR A 302 -11.23 16.41 22.21
CA TYR A 302 -10.18 17.17 22.93
C TYR A 302 -10.09 18.63 22.48
N GLY A 303 -11.06 19.12 21.69
CA GLY A 303 -11.17 20.53 21.35
C GLY A 303 -10.48 20.93 20.03
N PHE A 304 -10.14 19.99 19.17
CA PHE A 304 -9.61 20.28 17.84
C PHE A 304 -10.72 20.32 16.78
N ALA A 305 -10.64 21.25 15.85
CA ALA A 305 -11.39 21.17 14.59
C ALA A 305 -10.62 20.25 13.64
N VAL A 306 -11.27 19.18 13.17
CA VAL A 306 -10.58 18.16 12.36
C VAL A 306 -11.17 18.11 10.96
N LEU A 307 -10.31 18.30 9.95
CA LEU A 307 -10.62 18.20 8.54
C LEU A 307 -10.10 16.88 7.99
N VAL A 308 -10.99 16.10 7.38
CA VAL A 308 -10.62 14.82 6.75
C VAL A 308 -11.01 14.88 5.27
N PRO A 309 -10.10 15.34 4.39
CA PRO A 309 -10.34 15.38 2.95
C PRO A 309 -10.33 14.00 2.32
N GLU A 310 -11.11 13.83 1.26
CA GLU A 310 -11.02 12.74 0.31
C GLU A 310 -10.04 13.10 -0.79
N HIS A 311 -9.11 12.19 -1.14
CA HIS A 311 -8.20 12.34 -2.27
C HIS A 311 -8.70 11.49 -3.45
N PRO A 312 -9.44 12.07 -4.43
CA PRO A 312 -10.21 11.28 -5.40
C PRO A 312 -9.37 10.42 -6.33
N GLY A 313 -8.12 10.82 -6.62
CA GLY A 313 -7.21 10.07 -7.52
C GLY A 313 -6.52 8.87 -6.87
N SER A 314 -6.74 8.61 -5.57
CA SER A 314 -6.03 7.57 -4.81
C SER A 314 -6.87 6.98 -3.66
N ASN A 315 -8.19 7.16 -3.69
CA ASN A 315 -9.12 6.71 -2.66
C ASN A 315 -9.68 5.29 -2.91
N ALA A 316 -10.60 4.86 -2.03
CA ALA A 316 -11.28 3.57 -2.14
C ALA A 316 -12.10 3.44 -3.44
N ALA A 317 -12.75 4.50 -3.89
CA ALA A 317 -13.51 4.51 -5.15
C ALA A 317 -12.59 4.30 -6.36
N ARG A 318 -11.37 4.86 -6.35
CA ARG A 318 -10.37 4.62 -7.41
C ARG A 318 -9.89 3.17 -7.41
N LEU A 319 -9.67 2.58 -6.24
CA LEU A 319 -9.33 1.17 -6.11
C LEU A 319 -10.48 0.29 -6.62
N GLN A 320 -11.73 0.61 -6.28
CA GLN A 320 -12.90 -0.10 -6.79
C GLN A 320 -13.03 0.04 -8.31
N ALA A 321 -12.75 1.22 -8.87
CA ALA A 321 -12.73 1.44 -10.30
C ALA A 321 -11.67 0.58 -11.02
N LEU A 322 -10.50 0.36 -10.41
CA LEU A 322 -9.51 -0.59 -10.92
C LEU A 322 -10.06 -2.02 -10.89
N ILE A 323 -10.63 -2.45 -9.76
CA ILE A 323 -11.19 -3.81 -9.59
C ILE A 323 -12.30 -4.08 -10.63
N THR A 324 -13.14 -3.08 -10.93
CA THR A 324 -14.23 -3.21 -11.91
C THR A 324 -13.81 -2.92 -13.36
N GLY A 325 -12.53 -2.64 -13.61
CA GLY A 325 -12.00 -2.41 -14.95
C GLY A 325 -12.31 -1.03 -15.55
N THR A 326 -12.77 -0.08 -14.75
CA THR A 326 -13.06 1.30 -15.18
C THR A 326 -11.87 2.26 -14.95
N ALA A 327 -10.81 1.79 -14.28
CA ALA A 327 -9.53 2.47 -14.16
C ALA A 327 -8.37 1.54 -14.53
N SER A 328 -7.27 2.10 -15.03
CA SER A 328 -6.08 1.35 -15.44
C SER A 328 -5.03 1.20 -14.34
N GLU A 329 -5.11 2.00 -13.27
CA GLU A 329 -4.17 1.98 -12.15
C GLU A 329 -4.81 2.53 -10.87
N VAL A 330 -4.27 2.11 -9.72
CA VAL A 330 -4.79 2.47 -8.39
C VAL A 330 -4.50 3.92 -8.02
N SER A 331 -3.45 4.51 -8.58
CA SER A 331 -3.05 5.90 -8.36
C SER A 331 -2.19 6.39 -9.53
N GLU A 332 -2.49 7.56 -10.04
CA GLU A 332 -1.68 8.22 -11.05
C GLU A 332 -0.46 8.89 -10.43
N PRO A 333 0.63 9.08 -11.19
CA PRO A 333 1.82 9.80 -10.71
C PRO A 333 1.51 11.19 -10.16
N ALA A 334 0.54 11.89 -10.75
CA ALA A 334 0.12 13.22 -10.34
C ALA A 334 -0.36 13.30 -8.88
N GLU A 335 -0.79 12.19 -8.28
CA GLU A 335 -1.25 12.17 -6.90
C GLU A 335 -0.15 12.49 -5.88
N PHE A 336 1.12 12.30 -6.22
CA PHE A 336 2.24 12.78 -5.39
C PHE A 336 2.25 14.30 -5.25
N VAL A 337 1.71 15.03 -6.22
CA VAL A 337 1.57 16.48 -6.21
C VAL A 337 0.16 16.90 -5.80
N ASN A 338 -0.85 16.23 -6.30
CA ASN A 338 -2.25 16.58 -6.05
C ASN A 338 -2.64 16.47 -4.59
N ARG A 339 -2.18 15.45 -3.85
CA ARG A 339 -2.57 15.26 -2.45
C ARG A 339 -2.13 16.40 -1.52
N PRO A 340 -0.87 16.89 -1.55
CA PRO A 340 -0.50 18.09 -0.81
C PRO A 340 -1.31 19.32 -1.24
N LEU A 341 -1.53 19.51 -2.55
CA LEU A 341 -2.34 20.61 -3.06
C LEU A 341 -3.82 20.53 -2.66
N ASP A 342 -4.38 19.32 -2.55
CA ASP A 342 -5.73 19.11 -2.01
C ASP A 342 -5.85 19.67 -0.59
N ILE A 343 -4.88 19.38 0.27
CA ILE A 343 -4.87 19.88 1.65
C ILE A 343 -4.74 21.40 1.67
N THR A 344 -3.81 21.98 0.90
CA THR A 344 -3.65 23.42 0.80
C THR A 344 -4.94 24.09 0.29
N PHE A 345 -5.59 23.53 -0.71
CA PHE A 345 -6.87 24.00 -1.22
C PHE A 345 -7.97 23.93 -0.15
N VAL A 346 -8.09 22.80 0.54
CA VAL A 346 -9.09 22.60 1.60
C VAL A 346 -8.90 23.62 2.73
N LEU A 347 -7.66 23.83 3.18
CA LEU A 347 -7.37 24.86 4.20
C LEU A 347 -7.79 26.25 3.73
N ASN A 348 -7.50 26.64 2.48
CA ASN A 348 -7.90 27.93 1.91
C ASN A 348 -9.43 28.07 1.85
N GLN A 349 -10.13 27.05 1.37
CA GLN A 349 -11.60 27.11 1.21
C GLN A 349 -12.32 27.14 2.56
N VAL A 350 -11.88 26.30 3.53
CA VAL A 350 -12.52 26.28 4.84
C VAL A 350 -12.24 27.58 5.62
N GLU A 351 -11.01 28.13 5.52
CA GLU A 351 -10.67 29.43 6.10
C GLU A 351 -11.57 30.55 5.51
N ASN A 352 -11.77 30.57 4.20
CA ASN A 352 -12.65 31.52 3.54
C ASN A 352 -14.11 31.36 4.00
N LEU A 353 -14.63 30.13 4.09
CA LEU A 353 -15.98 29.84 4.56
C LEU A 353 -16.20 30.31 6.02
N VAL A 354 -15.23 30.02 6.89
CA VAL A 354 -15.26 30.44 8.31
C VAL A 354 -15.24 31.97 8.42
N ASN A 355 -14.40 32.64 7.64
CA ASN A 355 -14.28 34.10 7.68
C ASN A 355 -15.49 34.81 7.06
N ALA A 356 -16.17 34.18 6.10
CA ALA A 356 -17.40 34.70 5.48
C ALA A 356 -18.64 34.55 6.40
N THR A 357 -18.61 33.60 7.35
CA THR A 357 -19.71 33.30 8.26
C THR A 357 -19.52 34.06 9.58
N PRO A 358 -20.35 35.09 9.91
CA PRO A 358 -20.11 35.95 11.07
C PRO A 358 -19.94 35.18 12.40
N GLU A 359 -20.71 34.10 12.61
CA GLU A 359 -20.72 33.29 13.83
C GLU A 359 -19.40 32.49 14.01
N PHE A 360 -18.67 32.24 12.92
CA PHE A 360 -17.44 31.43 12.91
C PHE A 360 -16.17 32.24 12.68
N ARG A 361 -16.30 33.51 12.32
CA ARG A 361 -15.15 34.39 12.01
C ARG A 361 -14.17 34.46 13.17
N GLY A 362 -12.90 34.07 12.90
CA GLY A 362 -11.83 34.06 13.89
C GLY A 362 -11.92 32.92 14.93
N ARG A 363 -12.87 32.00 14.79
CA ARG A 363 -13.05 30.88 15.75
C ARG A 363 -12.13 29.69 15.50
N LEU A 364 -11.54 29.55 14.31
CA LEU A 364 -10.58 28.50 13.95
C LEU A 364 -9.19 29.11 13.69
N ASN A 365 -8.14 28.42 14.15
CA ASN A 365 -6.76 28.85 13.95
C ASN A 365 -6.15 28.15 12.72
N PHE A 366 -6.17 28.80 11.57
CA PHE A 366 -5.52 28.31 10.35
C PHE A 366 -4.03 28.71 10.25
N GLN A 367 -3.47 29.46 11.20
CA GLN A 367 -2.06 29.86 11.19
C GLN A 367 -1.13 28.79 11.79
N GLN A 368 -1.71 27.85 12.55
CA GLN A 368 -1.00 26.73 13.17
C GLN A 368 -1.81 25.46 12.98
N VAL A 369 -1.51 24.74 11.91
CA VAL A 369 -2.23 23.52 11.51
C VAL A 369 -1.37 22.29 11.81
N GLY A 370 -1.98 21.28 12.42
CA GLY A 370 -1.40 19.94 12.52
C GLY A 370 -1.82 19.09 11.33
N VAL A 371 -0.93 18.26 10.81
CA VAL A 371 -1.28 17.29 9.76
C VAL A 371 -0.91 15.90 10.23
N LEU A 372 -1.84 14.96 10.08
CA LEU A 372 -1.63 13.54 10.31
C LEU A 372 -1.94 12.78 9.02
N GLY A 373 -1.12 11.78 8.69
CA GLY A 373 -1.41 10.93 7.56
C GLY A 373 -0.82 9.53 7.68
N GLN A 374 -1.45 8.57 7.01
CA GLN A 374 -1.00 7.17 7.00
C GLN A 374 -0.56 6.77 5.60
N SER A 375 0.55 6.01 5.47
CA SER A 375 1.06 5.51 4.20
C SER A 375 1.30 6.65 3.20
N PHE A 376 0.58 6.68 2.09
CA PHE A 376 0.63 7.79 1.13
C PHE A 376 0.16 9.12 1.76
N GLY A 377 -0.75 9.09 2.74
CA GLY A 377 -1.09 10.25 3.57
C GLY A 377 0.08 10.69 4.47
N GLY A 378 0.87 9.75 4.97
CA GLY A 378 2.10 10.03 5.72
C GLY A 378 3.15 10.76 4.87
N TYR A 379 3.35 10.30 3.63
CA TYR A 379 4.13 11.05 2.62
C TYR A 379 3.57 12.47 2.45
N THR A 380 2.24 12.59 2.28
CA THR A 380 1.58 13.90 2.10
C THR A 380 1.88 14.85 3.27
N ALA A 381 1.84 14.38 4.51
CA ALA A 381 2.16 15.16 5.69
C ALA A 381 3.64 15.61 5.69
N LEU A 382 4.58 14.72 5.33
CA LEU A 382 6.01 15.03 5.26
C LEU A 382 6.32 16.09 4.19
N VAL A 383 5.66 16.00 3.03
CA VAL A 383 5.83 17.00 1.95
C VAL A 383 5.29 18.36 2.36
N LEU A 384 4.11 18.42 2.95
CA LEU A 384 3.52 19.66 3.47
C LEU A 384 4.41 20.31 4.55
N ALA A 385 5.16 19.51 5.31
CA ALA A 385 6.12 19.98 6.32
C ALA A 385 7.46 20.45 5.74
N GLY A 386 7.66 20.32 4.43
CA GLY A 386 8.84 20.84 3.74
C GLY A 386 9.82 19.80 3.18
N ALA A 387 9.45 18.51 3.08
CA ALA A 387 10.25 17.53 2.36
C ALA A 387 9.89 17.54 0.85
N PRO A 388 10.72 18.07 -0.05
CA PRO A 388 10.43 18.06 -1.48
C PRO A 388 10.58 16.66 -2.09
N ILE A 389 9.88 16.40 -3.20
CA ILE A 389 10.11 15.19 -4.01
C ILE A 389 11.54 15.20 -4.53
N ASN A 390 12.25 14.08 -4.40
CA ASN A 390 13.64 13.92 -4.78
C ASN A 390 13.80 13.08 -6.04
N SER A 391 13.82 13.73 -7.21
CA SER A 391 13.93 13.05 -8.50
C SER A 391 15.26 12.28 -8.65
N GLN A 392 16.35 12.75 -8.04
CA GLN A 392 17.64 12.06 -8.08
C GLN A 392 17.57 10.74 -7.28
N GLN A 393 16.98 10.79 -6.09
CA GLN A 393 16.79 9.60 -5.24
C GLN A 393 15.87 8.58 -5.92
N LEU A 394 14.77 9.04 -6.53
CA LEU A 394 13.88 8.21 -7.34
C LEU A 394 14.64 7.51 -8.47
N GLY A 395 15.43 8.25 -9.25
CA GLY A 395 16.23 7.67 -10.33
C GLY A 395 17.21 6.61 -9.86
N ALA A 396 17.79 6.76 -8.66
CA ALA A 396 18.70 5.77 -8.09
C ALA A 396 17.97 4.51 -7.57
N ASN A 397 16.85 4.67 -6.89
CA ASN A 397 16.19 3.56 -6.17
C ASN A 397 15.18 2.78 -7.02
N CYS A 398 14.80 3.29 -8.19
CA CYS A 398 13.74 2.69 -8.99
C CYS A 398 14.23 1.87 -10.19
N GLN A 399 15.53 1.55 -10.26
CA GLN A 399 16.10 0.83 -11.41
C GLN A 399 15.77 -0.66 -11.42
N ASN A 400 15.69 -1.31 -10.24
CA ASN A 400 15.55 -2.75 -10.09
C ASN A 400 14.33 -3.15 -9.26
N LEU A 401 13.15 -2.71 -9.67
CA LEU A 401 11.90 -3.00 -8.95
C LEU A 401 11.56 -4.48 -8.89
N GLU A 402 12.09 -5.28 -9.82
CA GLU A 402 11.84 -6.73 -9.86
C GLU A 402 12.56 -7.48 -8.73
N GLU A 403 13.55 -6.87 -8.09
CA GLU A 403 14.32 -7.49 -7.00
C GLU A 403 13.91 -6.98 -5.61
N THR A 404 13.11 -5.94 -5.53
CA THR A 404 12.76 -5.31 -4.24
C THR A 404 11.81 -6.15 -3.40
N LEU A 405 12.06 -6.20 -2.08
CA LEU A 405 11.10 -6.68 -1.07
C LEU A 405 10.28 -5.54 -0.45
N ASN A 406 10.57 -4.31 -0.81
CA ASN A 406 9.85 -3.12 -0.39
C ASN A 406 8.70 -2.84 -1.37
N LEU A 407 7.49 -3.29 -1.06
CA LEU A 407 6.33 -3.12 -1.95
C LEU A 407 5.95 -1.65 -2.12
N SER A 408 6.28 -0.77 -1.18
CA SER A 408 6.00 0.65 -1.30
C SER A 408 6.73 1.31 -2.47
N LEU A 409 7.86 0.74 -2.93
CA LEU A 409 8.57 1.21 -4.12
C LEU A 409 7.72 1.11 -5.39
N LEU A 410 6.79 0.16 -5.47
CA LEU A 410 5.87 0.05 -6.61
C LEU A 410 4.96 1.27 -6.74
N LEU A 411 4.68 1.95 -5.62
CA LEU A 411 4.00 3.24 -5.62
C LEU A 411 5.00 4.39 -5.76
N GLN A 412 6.03 4.46 -4.92
CA GLN A 412 6.98 5.58 -4.90
C GLN A 412 7.60 5.85 -6.28
N CYS A 413 7.97 4.79 -7.00
CA CYS A 413 8.61 4.90 -8.30
C CYS A 413 7.70 5.39 -9.42
N ARG A 414 6.37 5.45 -9.20
CA ARG A 414 5.46 6.14 -10.12
C ARG A 414 5.76 7.66 -10.19
N ALA A 415 6.35 8.22 -9.14
CA ALA A 415 6.74 9.64 -9.13
C ALA A 415 7.86 10.00 -10.13
N ILE A 416 8.53 9.02 -10.75
CA ILE A 416 9.49 9.26 -11.86
C ILE A 416 8.78 9.89 -13.06
N ASP A 417 7.53 9.54 -13.31
CA ASP A 417 6.76 10.02 -14.45
C ASP A 417 6.21 11.44 -14.27
N LEU A 418 6.50 12.09 -13.13
CA LEU A 418 6.08 13.45 -12.88
C LEU A 418 6.81 14.44 -13.79
N THR A 419 6.05 15.40 -14.34
CA THR A 419 6.64 16.51 -15.12
C THR A 419 7.42 17.44 -14.23
N GLN A 420 8.58 17.90 -14.68
CA GLN A 420 9.43 18.87 -13.97
C GLN A 420 9.30 20.27 -14.58
N PRO A 421 9.45 21.36 -13.82
CA PRO A 421 9.63 21.42 -12.37
C PRO A 421 8.34 21.16 -11.58
N GLN A 422 8.47 20.63 -10.35
CA GLN A 422 7.34 20.48 -9.45
C GLN A 422 6.99 21.81 -8.77
N PRO A 423 5.70 22.09 -8.48
CA PRO A 423 5.31 23.25 -7.68
C PRO A 423 5.83 23.12 -6.25
N ALA A 424 5.91 24.24 -5.53
CA ALA A 424 6.14 24.21 -4.09
C ALA A 424 4.95 23.54 -3.39
N LEU A 425 5.22 22.46 -2.66
CA LEU A 425 4.19 21.65 -2.00
C LEU A 425 4.14 21.88 -0.47
N GLN A 426 5.14 22.56 0.08
CA GLN A 426 5.15 22.96 1.48
C GLN A 426 4.04 23.98 1.76
N ASP A 427 3.32 23.78 2.86
CA ASP A 427 2.36 24.77 3.37
C ASP A 427 2.88 25.35 4.69
N SER A 428 3.18 26.65 4.72
CA SER A 428 3.77 27.32 5.87
C SER A 428 2.88 27.34 7.12
N ARG A 429 1.58 27.04 6.98
CA ARG A 429 0.64 26.89 8.10
C ARG A 429 0.85 25.59 8.87
N VAL A 430 1.48 24.59 8.23
CA VAL A 430 1.75 23.28 8.88
C VAL A 430 2.88 23.46 9.89
N ARG A 431 2.57 23.22 11.17
CA ARG A 431 3.46 23.46 12.31
C ARG A 431 3.83 22.20 13.07
N ALA A 432 3.14 21.10 12.88
CA ALA A 432 3.49 19.80 13.46
C ALA A 432 2.86 18.69 12.63
N ILE A 433 3.55 17.54 12.50
CA ILE A 433 3.06 16.43 11.69
C ILE A 433 3.20 15.08 12.40
N ILE A 434 2.25 14.19 12.12
CA ILE A 434 2.31 12.76 12.45
C ILE A 434 2.26 11.96 11.15
N ALA A 435 3.27 11.13 10.90
CA ALA A 435 3.35 10.25 9.76
C ALA A 435 3.29 8.78 10.20
N ILE A 436 2.18 8.10 9.90
CA ILE A 436 1.95 6.70 10.28
C ILE A 436 2.33 5.81 9.10
N ASN A 437 3.29 4.89 9.30
CA ASN A 437 3.78 3.98 8.25
C ASN A 437 4.03 4.68 6.91
N PRO A 438 4.68 5.87 6.89
CA PRO A 438 4.88 6.65 5.68
C PRO A 438 5.75 5.90 4.65
N ILE A 439 5.58 6.26 3.38
CA ILE A 439 6.48 5.90 2.29
C ILE A 439 7.48 7.05 2.07
N THR A 440 8.78 6.78 2.08
CA THR A 440 9.80 7.84 2.19
C THR A 440 11.08 7.58 1.41
N SER A 441 11.52 6.32 1.32
CA SER A 441 12.89 5.98 0.99
C SER A 441 13.34 6.42 -0.40
N ALA A 442 12.49 6.25 -1.42
CA ALA A 442 12.79 6.60 -2.80
C ALA A 442 12.27 7.99 -3.19
N VAL A 443 11.05 8.32 -2.76
CA VAL A 443 10.40 9.58 -3.19
C VAL A 443 10.95 10.80 -2.47
N LEU A 444 11.45 10.65 -1.23
CA LEU A 444 12.00 11.74 -0.42
C LEU A 444 13.50 11.54 -0.17
N GLY A 445 13.88 10.45 0.49
CA GLY A 445 15.25 10.18 0.91
C GLY A 445 15.78 11.16 1.96
N GLN A 446 17.06 11.02 2.30
CA GLN A 446 17.71 11.80 3.35
C GLN A 446 17.72 13.30 3.06
N ALA A 447 18.03 13.69 1.82
CA ALA A 447 18.17 15.10 1.43
C ALA A 447 16.87 15.90 1.60
N SER A 448 15.71 15.25 1.41
CA SER A 448 14.41 15.91 1.57
C SER A 448 13.95 15.90 3.02
N LEU A 449 14.06 14.75 3.70
CA LEU A 449 13.61 14.64 5.09
C LEU A 449 14.40 15.53 6.05
N SER A 450 15.69 15.80 5.79
CA SER A 450 16.51 16.71 6.57
C SER A 450 16.07 18.19 6.47
N GLN A 451 15.20 18.53 5.54
CA GLN A 451 14.68 19.89 5.39
C GLN A 451 13.49 20.17 6.32
N ILE A 452 12.85 19.14 6.87
CA ILE A 452 11.75 19.31 7.82
C ILE A 452 12.29 19.91 9.13
N LYS A 453 11.66 21.00 9.57
CA LYS A 453 12.05 21.75 10.80
C LYS A 453 10.94 21.75 11.86
N VAL A 454 9.71 21.37 11.48
CA VAL A 454 8.58 21.31 12.42
C VAL A 454 8.62 20.04 13.25
N PRO A 455 8.02 20.03 14.46
CA PRO A 455 7.84 18.83 15.25
C PRO A 455 7.26 17.70 14.41
N THR A 456 7.90 16.52 14.47
CA THR A 456 7.58 15.38 13.62
C THR A 456 7.52 14.11 14.45
N LEU A 457 6.40 13.40 14.38
CA LEU A 457 6.23 12.08 14.95
C LEU A 457 6.04 11.05 13.84
N ILE A 458 6.94 10.06 13.76
CA ILE A 458 6.82 8.91 12.87
C ILE A 458 6.30 7.72 13.68
N VAL A 459 5.27 7.05 13.17
CA VAL A 459 4.76 5.78 13.72
C VAL A 459 5.12 4.66 12.76
N THR A 460 5.63 3.55 13.29
CA THR A 460 6.00 2.35 12.52
C THR A 460 5.48 1.09 13.19
N GLY A 461 5.13 0.09 12.38
CA GLY A 461 4.90 -1.28 12.81
C GLY A 461 6.01 -2.19 12.28
N ASN A 462 6.67 -2.96 13.15
CA ASN A 462 7.78 -3.81 12.70
C ASN A 462 7.36 -5.04 11.87
N ALA A 463 6.06 -5.31 11.77
CA ALA A 463 5.48 -6.33 10.88
C ALA A 463 4.87 -5.71 9.59
N ASP A 464 5.25 -4.49 9.24
CA ASP A 464 4.83 -3.83 8.00
C ASP A 464 5.52 -4.49 6.79
N THR A 465 4.73 -5.20 5.97
CA THR A 465 5.19 -5.87 4.75
C THR A 465 4.99 -5.02 3.48
N ILE A 466 4.31 -3.89 3.58
CA ILE A 466 4.07 -2.96 2.47
C ILE A 466 5.16 -1.89 2.41
N ALA A 467 5.39 -1.22 3.54
CA ALA A 467 6.41 -0.20 3.73
C ALA A 467 7.34 -0.65 4.87
N PRO A 468 8.37 -1.49 4.60
CA PRO A 468 9.17 -2.13 5.63
C PRO A 468 9.77 -1.12 6.60
N ALA A 469 9.53 -1.34 7.90
CA ALA A 469 9.83 -0.42 8.99
C ALA A 469 11.26 0.13 8.96
N VAL A 470 12.24 -0.73 8.66
CA VAL A 470 13.67 -0.36 8.63
C VAL A 470 13.93 0.72 7.59
N ILE A 471 13.47 0.48 6.36
CA ILE A 471 13.83 1.27 5.18
C ILE A 471 12.94 2.53 5.10
N GLU A 472 11.67 2.41 5.47
CA GLU A 472 10.67 3.45 5.24
C GLU A 472 10.42 4.35 6.47
N GLN A 473 10.78 3.92 7.70
CA GLN A 473 10.47 4.71 8.89
C GLN A 473 11.65 4.84 9.87
N ILE A 474 12.31 3.73 10.28
CA ILE A 474 13.34 3.78 11.34
C ILE A 474 14.60 4.47 10.84
N GLN A 475 15.14 4.05 9.70
CA GLN A 475 16.28 4.73 9.07
C GLN A 475 15.94 6.18 8.68
N PRO A 476 14.78 6.46 8.02
CA PRO A 476 14.34 7.83 7.74
C PRO A 476 14.20 8.73 8.98
N PHE A 477 13.82 8.18 10.12
CA PHE A 477 13.80 8.95 11.36
C PHE A 477 15.19 9.51 11.72
N THR A 478 16.27 8.77 11.46
CA THR A 478 17.65 9.24 11.70
C THR A 478 18.07 10.41 10.80
N TRP A 479 17.35 10.66 9.71
CA TRP A 479 17.61 11.75 8.76
C TRP A 479 16.91 13.06 9.14
N LEU A 480 15.93 13.00 10.06
CA LEU A 480 15.25 14.20 10.54
C LEU A 480 16.20 15.07 11.35
N THR A 481 16.16 16.39 11.06
CA THR A 481 16.95 17.40 11.77
C THR A 481 16.08 18.30 12.66
N ALA A 482 14.75 18.07 12.70
CA ALA A 482 13.85 18.79 13.59
C ALA A 482 14.26 18.55 15.05
N GLU A 483 14.24 19.60 15.87
CA GLU A 483 14.56 19.54 17.30
C GLU A 483 13.62 18.57 18.03
N ASN A 484 12.33 18.66 17.75
CA ASN A 484 11.30 17.83 18.35
C ASN A 484 10.90 16.74 17.35
N ARG A 485 11.51 15.57 17.48
CA ARG A 485 11.22 14.40 16.64
C ARG A 485 10.99 13.17 17.50
N TYR A 486 10.06 12.34 17.10
CA TYR A 486 9.60 11.16 17.82
C TYR A 486 9.47 9.98 16.86
N LEU A 487 9.94 8.82 17.28
CA LEU A 487 9.66 7.55 16.63
C LEU A 487 8.87 6.67 17.59
N VAL A 488 7.68 6.27 17.17
CA VAL A 488 6.83 5.31 17.87
C VAL A 488 6.86 4.00 17.11
N MET A 489 7.22 2.91 17.78
CA MET A 489 7.23 1.58 17.19
C MET A 489 6.22 0.68 17.90
N MET A 490 5.34 0.04 17.11
CA MET A 490 4.41 -1.00 17.55
C MET A 490 4.98 -2.36 17.15
N GLN A 491 5.39 -3.16 18.13
CA GLN A 491 5.86 -4.53 17.87
C GLN A 491 4.67 -5.40 17.45
N GLY A 492 4.79 -6.10 16.33
CA GLY A 492 3.69 -6.84 15.73
C GLY A 492 2.70 -5.98 14.92
N GLY A 493 2.87 -4.66 14.91
CA GLY A 493 2.06 -3.76 14.10
C GLY A 493 2.34 -3.93 12.61
N THR A 494 1.27 -3.98 11.80
CA THR A 494 1.33 -4.06 10.34
C THR A 494 1.05 -2.69 9.71
N HIS A 495 1.11 -2.62 8.38
CA HIS A 495 0.75 -1.42 7.61
C HIS A 495 -0.68 -0.92 7.87
N PHE A 496 -1.58 -1.83 8.23
CA PHE A 496 -3.00 -1.59 8.35
C PHE A 496 -3.52 -1.59 9.79
N SER A 497 -2.67 -1.80 10.80
CA SER A 497 -3.09 -1.95 12.21
C SER A 497 -3.84 -0.74 12.77
N THR A 498 -3.61 0.46 12.22
CA THR A 498 -4.25 1.70 12.69
C THR A 498 -5.53 2.06 11.95
N LEU A 499 -5.91 1.30 10.90
CA LEU A 499 -7.10 1.58 10.10
C LEU A 499 -8.38 1.10 10.79
N ASP A 500 -9.48 1.78 10.50
CA ASP A 500 -10.83 1.32 10.81
C ASP A 500 -11.58 1.06 9.50
N SER A 501 -11.84 -0.20 9.21
CA SER A 501 -12.54 -0.63 8.00
C SER A 501 -14.08 -0.64 8.16
N THR A 502 -14.58 -0.38 9.37
CA THR A 502 -16.02 -0.53 9.66
C THR A 502 -16.90 0.58 9.08
N GLY A 503 -16.32 1.71 8.69
CA GLY A 503 -17.05 2.89 8.22
C GLY A 503 -17.10 3.07 6.70
N SER A 504 -16.31 2.37 5.92
CA SER A 504 -16.24 2.53 4.47
C SER A 504 -17.17 1.54 3.75
N ARG A 505 -18.02 2.06 2.84
CA ARG A 505 -18.84 1.23 1.94
C ARG A 505 -18.07 0.73 0.73
N ASP A 506 -17.04 1.45 0.33
CA ASP A 506 -16.26 1.22 -0.89
C ASP A 506 -14.89 0.59 -0.62
N ALA A 507 -14.48 0.46 0.66
CA ALA A 507 -13.22 -0.17 1.00
C ALA A 507 -13.23 -1.68 0.69
N VAL A 508 -12.15 -2.14 0.05
CA VAL A 508 -11.92 -3.57 -0.14
C VAL A 508 -11.63 -4.19 1.23
N PRO A 509 -12.37 -5.23 1.64
CA PRO A 509 -12.12 -5.89 2.92
C PRO A 509 -10.70 -6.45 2.98
N LEU A 510 -9.97 -6.12 4.05
CA LEU A 510 -8.64 -6.67 4.28
C LEU A 510 -8.74 -7.92 5.14
N PRO A 511 -8.02 -9.01 4.81
CA PRO A 511 -7.93 -10.19 5.67
C PRO A 511 -7.38 -9.82 7.05
N GLN A 512 -7.88 -10.49 8.09
CA GLN A 512 -7.50 -10.19 9.47
C GLN A 512 -5.99 -10.36 9.71
N GLU A 513 -5.37 -11.32 9.06
CA GLU A 513 -3.94 -11.59 9.11
C GLU A 513 -3.10 -10.42 8.59
N VAL A 514 -3.64 -9.66 7.64
CA VAL A 514 -2.98 -8.49 7.05
C VAL A 514 -3.18 -7.25 7.94
N VAL A 515 -4.33 -7.12 8.59
CA VAL A 515 -4.61 -5.99 9.51
C VAL A 515 -3.81 -6.12 10.81
N GLY A 516 -3.49 -7.35 11.22
CA GLY A 516 -2.64 -7.62 12.39
C GLY A 516 -3.40 -7.97 13.67
N PRO A 517 -2.67 -8.23 14.76
CA PRO A 517 -3.18 -9.02 15.88
C PRO A 517 -4.22 -8.32 16.76
N ASN A 518 -4.34 -7.03 16.80
CA ASN A 518 -5.37 -6.31 17.55
C ASN A 518 -5.44 -4.83 17.17
N PRO A 519 -6.13 -4.48 16.09
CA PRO A 519 -6.16 -3.09 15.61
C PRO A 519 -6.83 -2.12 16.59
N ALA A 520 -7.67 -2.60 17.52
CA ALA A 520 -8.25 -1.73 18.54
C ALA A 520 -7.20 -1.17 19.51
N ILE A 521 -6.17 -1.96 19.86
CA ILE A 521 -5.03 -1.50 20.67
C ILE A 521 -4.25 -0.43 19.89
N ALA A 522 -3.90 -0.71 18.64
CA ALA A 522 -3.17 0.25 17.80
C ALA A 522 -3.92 1.59 17.69
N ARG A 523 -5.25 1.55 17.46
CA ARG A 523 -6.07 2.77 17.40
C ARG A 523 -6.08 3.54 18.73
N ARG A 524 -6.11 2.85 19.89
CA ARG A 524 -6.03 3.53 21.20
C ARG A 524 -4.68 4.22 21.39
N TYR A 525 -3.58 3.61 20.93
CA TYR A 525 -2.26 4.25 20.99
C TYR A 525 -2.22 5.52 20.13
N ILE A 526 -2.71 5.43 18.89
CA ILE A 526 -2.75 6.60 18.01
C ILE A 526 -3.64 7.71 18.60
N ASN A 527 -4.78 7.37 19.18
CA ASN A 527 -5.66 8.34 19.85
C ASN A 527 -4.89 9.12 20.94
N ALA A 528 -4.21 8.41 21.85
CA ALA A 528 -3.49 9.04 22.95
C ALA A 528 -2.31 9.90 22.47
N LEU A 529 -1.48 9.34 21.59
CA LEU A 529 -0.28 10.01 21.11
C LEU A 529 -0.60 11.20 20.20
N ALA A 530 -1.64 11.12 19.35
CA ALA A 530 -2.06 12.23 18.52
C ALA A 530 -2.62 13.39 19.35
N VAL A 531 -3.43 13.10 20.39
CA VAL A 531 -3.89 14.13 21.34
C VAL A 531 -2.70 14.79 22.03
N ALA A 532 -1.80 14.01 22.60
CA ALA A 532 -0.61 14.53 23.30
C ALA A 532 0.23 15.42 22.38
N PHE A 533 0.51 14.94 21.18
CA PHE A 533 1.36 15.63 20.22
C PHE A 533 0.75 16.96 19.75
N PHE A 534 -0.51 16.94 19.34
CA PHE A 534 -1.17 18.16 18.85
C PHE A 534 -1.51 19.14 19.98
N ARG A 535 -1.80 18.66 21.19
CA ARG A 535 -1.94 19.57 22.35
C ARG A 535 -0.62 20.26 22.66
N THR A 536 0.50 19.55 22.60
CA THR A 536 1.83 20.13 22.83
C THR A 536 2.18 21.18 21.78
N TYR A 537 2.05 20.87 20.48
CA TYR A 537 2.66 21.65 19.41
C TYR A 537 1.68 22.52 18.60
N ILE A 538 0.38 22.24 18.65
CA ILE A 538 -0.64 23.01 17.92
C ILE A 538 -1.53 23.80 18.88
N ALA A 539 -1.91 23.23 20.01
CA ALA A 539 -2.66 23.94 21.04
C ALA A 539 -1.76 24.66 22.07
N ASN A 540 -0.42 24.60 21.90
CA ASN A 540 0.60 25.24 22.74
C ASN A 540 0.47 24.89 24.24
N ASN A 541 0.20 23.62 24.55
CA ASN A 541 0.19 23.10 25.93
C ASN A 541 1.44 22.25 26.21
N PRO A 542 2.56 22.84 26.66
CA PRO A 542 3.81 22.13 26.85
C PRO A 542 3.77 21.08 27.98
N ALA A 543 2.79 21.13 28.88
CA ALA A 543 2.62 20.15 29.94
C ALA A 543 2.31 18.74 29.37
N ASP A 544 1.65 18.67 28.21
CA ASP A 544 1.33 17.40 27.57
C ASP A 544 2.55 16.71 26.94
N ARG A 545 3.71 17.35 26.89
CA ARG A 545 4.95 16.72 26.43
C ARG A 545 5.33 15.48 27.25
N SER A 546 4.89 15.41 28.50
CA SER A 546 5.10 14.24 29.37
C SER A 546 4.50 12.94 28.80
N TYR A 547 3.46 13.05 27.98
CA TYR A 547 2.87 11.90 27.26
C TYR A 547 3.70 11.44 26.05
N LEU A 548 4.64 12.24 25.57
CA LEU A 548 5.52 11.94 24.44
C LEU A 548 6.88 11.42 24.95
N SER A 549 6.84 10.43 25.81
CA SER A 549 8.00 9.89 26.53
C SER A 549 8.05 8.37 26.44
N ALA A 550 9.25 7.81 26.63
CA ALA A 550 9.44 6.37 26.71
C ALA A 550 8.69 5.77 27.90
N SER A 551 8.67 6.45 29.04
CA SER A 551 7.94 6.04 30.25
C SER A 551 6.43 5.94 30.01
N TYR A 552 5.82 6.92 29.35
CA TYR A 552 4.40 6.88 29.06
C TYR A 552 4.06 5.79 28.04
N SER A 553 4.84 5.68 26.96
CA SER A 553 4.61 4.64 25.95
C SER A 553 4.69 3.23 26.54
N ASN A 554 5.66 2.98 27.44
CA ASN A 554 5.78 1.72 28.16
C ASN A 554 4.57 1.47 29.09
N ALA A 555 4.10 2.48 29.79
CA ALA A 555 2.98 2.36 30.74
C ALA A 555 1.63 2.06 30.06
N ILE A 556 1.40 2.56 28.85
CA ILE A 556 0.17 2.27 28.07
C ILE A 556 0.30 1.04 27.18
N SER A 557 1.48 0.43 27.13
CA SER A 557 1.79 -0.71 26.25
C SER A 557 0.96 -1.95 26.64
N GLU A 558 0.34 -2.58 25.66
CA GLU A 558 -0.54 -3.76 25.83
C GLU A 558 -0.13 -4.89 24.89
N SER A 559 -0.12 -6.14 25.40
CA SER A 559 0.05 -7.31 24.53
C SER A 559 -1.18 -7.51 23.62
N PRO A 560 -1.01 -7.92 22.35
CA PRO A 560 0.21 -8.37 21.70
C PRO A 560 1.03 -7.25 21.02
N LEU A 561 0.59 -5.98 21.05
CA LEU A 561 1.24 -4.84 20.39
C LEU A 561 2.06 -4.02 21.39
N GLN A 562 3.29 -4.46 21.68
CA GLN A 562 4.17 -3.70 22.55
C GLN A 562 4.56 -2.37 21.92
N LEU A 563 4.57 -1.30 22.71
CA LEU A 563 4.84 0.07 22.26
C LEU A 563 6.19 0.56 22.78
N SER A 564 6.98 1.17 21.91
CA SER A 564 8.22 1.88 22.25
C SER A 564 8.18 3.27 21.63
N LEU A 565 8.63 4.29 22.38
CA LEU A 565 8.79 5.66 21.88
C LEU A 565 10.19 6.12 22.18
N ILE A 566 10.84 6.75 21.18
CA ILE A 566 12.15 7.40 21.31
C ILE A 566 12.14 8.79 20.69
N GLN A 567 13.00 9.66 21.19
CA GLN A 567 13.24 11.01 20.68
C GLN A 567 14.60 11.10 19.98
N THR A 568 15.51 10.20 20.31
CA THR A 568 16.88 10.22 19.80
C THR A 568 17.29 8.87 19.23
N LEU A 569 17.79 8.90 18.00
CA LEU A 569 18.51 7.80 17.37
C LEU A 569 19.39 8.39 16.26
N THR A 570 20.71 8.25 16.40
CA THR A 570 21.63 8.72 15.37
C THR A 570 21.80 7.68 14.28
N ALA A 571 22.24 8.12 13.08
CA ALA A 571 22.54 7.20 11.98
C ALA A 571 23.64 6.20 12.36
N ASP A 572 24.65 6.62 13.16
CA ASP A 572 25.74 5.76 13.62
C ASP A 572 25.23 4.68 14.60
N GLN A 573 24.41 5.07 15.60
CA GLN A 573 23.77 4.13 16.52
C GLN A 573 22.93 3.09 15.78
N PHE A 574 22.13 3.55 14.81
CA PHE A 574 21.31 2.68 13.98
C PHE A 574 22.19 1.71 13.18
N THR A 575 23.19 2.22 12.46
CA THR A 575 24.08 1.42 11.61
C THR A 575 24.85 0.39 12.42
N GLN A 576 25.43 0.78 13.56
CA GLN A 576 26.14 -0.13 14.46
C GLN A 576 25.21 -1.22 15.00
N GLY A 577 24.01 -0.85 15.46
CA GLY A 577 23.06 -1.79 16.00
C GLY A 577 22.50 -2.79 14.99
N VAL A 578 22.30 -2.36 13.73
CA VAL A 578 21.83 -3.25 12.65
C VAL A 578 22.96 -4.13 12.09
N SER A 579 24.23 -3.66 12.13
CA SER A 579 25.39 -4.39 11.62
C SER A 579 25.98 -5.36 12.64
N SER A 580 25.79 -5.16 13.94
CA SER A 580 26.35 -6.04 14.97
C SER A 580 25.74 -7.45 14.86
N THR A 581 26.58 -8.40 14.47
CA THR A 581 26.31 -9.83 14.63
C THR A 581 26.39 -10.12 16.13
N THR A 582 25.26 -10.18 16.81
CA THR A 582 25.25 -10.60 18.22
C THR A 582 25.66 -12.07 18.30
N SER A 583 26.91 -12.32 18.61
CA SER A 583 27.39 -13.57 19.20
C SER A 583 26.83 -13.67 20.64
N ALA A 584 25.58 -14.09 20.77
CA ALA A 584 24.94 -14.37 22.04
C ALA A 584 24.01 -15.57 21.93
N PHE A 585 24.61 -16.72 21.59
CA PHE A 585 24.13 -18.01 22.04
C PHE A 585 25.31 -18.76 22.63
N THR A 586 25.71 -18.36 23.82
CA THR A 586 26.38 -19.28 24.76
C THR A 586 25.32 -20.29 25.18
N THR A 587 25.31 -21.43 24.51
CA THR A 587 24.69 -22.64 25.01
C THR A 587 25.38 -23.03 26.32
N THR A 588 24.74 -22.73 27.44
CA THR A 588 24.96 -23.49 28.67
C THR A 588 24.05 -24.70 28.57
N SER A 589 24.61 -25.82 28.12
CA SER A 589 24.05 -27.14 28.40
C SER A 589 24.58 -27.61 29.76
N PRO A 590 23.77 -28.23 30.60
CA PRO A 590 24.25 -29.23 31.56
C PRO A 590 24.31 -30.61 30.91
#